data_6a6af65dd31c9fdf268bc775d0f6c80c
#
_entry.id   6a6af65dd31c9fdf268bc775d0f6c80c
#
_cell.length_a   1.000
_cell.length_b   1.000
_cell.length_c   1.000
_cell.angle_alpha   90.00
_cell.angle_beta   90.00
_cell.angle_gamma   90.00
#
_symmetry.space_group_name_H-M   'P 1'
#
loop_
_entity.id
_entity.type
_entity.pdbx_description
1 polymer ?
#
loop_
_entity_poly.entity_id
_entity_poly.type
_entity_poly.pdbx_seq_one_letter_code
_entity_poly.pdbx_strand_id
1 'polypeptide(L)'
;MFDFFFDTADDEYILRTWEKVSAHMKPSQIRGITTNPNAFKKIEAHRLSEWEAKLPVLCSLVSDLRGDSEGVVYVQAPVSTMTPDQVLSYVKHMSQFTDGKTKVALKIPPFYPILEIVDELNKYAETNVTGLADCSTALSCLSYNVRYISLIPGRMEEKGLDAKAHVLFTRRRLNEGKPGSGEIIAGSMRTIEGLRWVCEYGTVPTIGTRVWDKIVADEDVLREVASIEAYTVSCEDMKFSPLITDVNTQLSIDFFTQMDECGQYAHQDFMNNE
;
A
#
# COMPACT_ATOMS: atom_id res chain seq x y z
N MET A 1 11.94 -15.67 -4.16
CA MET A 1 11.66 -14.82 -2.97
C MET A 1 10.94 -13.56 -3.41
N PHE A 2 10.04 -13.02 -2.58
CA PHE A 2 9.24 -11.84 -2.88
C PHE A 2 9.55 -10.69 -1.91
N ASP A 3 9.33 -9.46 -2.36
CA ASP A 3 9.41 -8.27 -1.54
C ASP A 3 8.04 -7.94 -0.94
N PHE A 4 7.99 -7.27 0.21
CA PHE A 4 6.75 -6.94 0.89
C PHE A 4 6.82 -5.65 1.70
N PHE A 5 5.63 -5.15 2.07
CA PHE A 5 5.44 -4.09 3.06
C PHE A 5 4.73 -4.64 4.29
N PHE A 6 5.09 -4.16 5.47
CA PHE A 6 4.23 -4.29 6.64
C PHE A 6 3.05 -3.30 6.52
N ASP A 7 1.81 -3.77 6.71
CA ASP A 7 0.60 -2.92 6.65
C ASP A 7 0.06 -2.67 8.08
N THR A 8 0.77 -1.84 8.81
CA THR A 8 0.42 -1.44 10.19
C THR A 8 1.22 -0.21 10.61
N ALA A 9 0.70 0.54 11.60
CA ALA A 9 1.41 1.63 12.28
C ALA A 9 2.01 1.20 13.65
N ASP A 10 1.87 -0.07 14.02
CA ASP A 10 2.37 -0.63 15.29
C ASP A 10 3.82 -1.13 15.11
N ASP A 11 4.77 -0.31 15.55
CA ASP A 11 6.21 -0.61 15.48
C ASP A 11 6.61 -1.79 16.36
N GLU A 12 6.02 -1.92 17.55
CA GLU A 12 6.30 -3.06 18.44
C GLU A 12 5.80 -4.37 17.81
N TYR A 13 4.64 -4.34 17.16
CA TYR A 13 4.13 -5.49 16.41
C TYR A 13 5.09 -5.89 15.28
N ILE A 14 5.61 -4.92 14.54
CA ILE A 14 6.58 -5.17 13.45
C ILE A 14 7.84 -5.82 14.01
N LEU A 15 8.40 -5.29 15.09
CA LEU A 15 9.61 -5.84 15.73
C LEU A 15 9.39 -7.30 16.17
N ARG A 16 8.33 -7.57 16.93
CA ARG A 16 8.00 -8.93 17.38
C ARG A 16 7.77 -9.91 16.22
N THR A 17 7.17 -9.42 15.13
CA THR A 17 6.95 -10.24 13.93
C THR A 17 8.28 -10.52 13.24
N TRP A 18 9.12 -9.49 13.06
CA TRP A 18 10.41 -9.65 12.41
C TRP A 18 11.35 -10.59 13.18
N GLU A 19 11.39 -10.53 14.50
CA GLU A 19 12.15 -11.48 15.34
C GLU A 19 11.80 -12.94 15.00
N LYS A 20 10.53 -13.24 14.76
CA LYS A 20 10.07 -14.58 14.43
C LYS A 20 10.39 -15.01 13.00
N VAL A 21 10.32 -14.08 12.03
CA VAL A 21 10.45 -14.43 10.60
C VAL A 21 11.86 -14.23 10.05
N SER A 22 12.74 -13.53 10.74
CA SER A 22 14.09 -13.17 10.29
C SER A 22 15.02 -14.36 10.04
N ALA A 23 14.72 -15.54 10.63
CA ALA A 23 15.45 -16.79 10.33
C ALA A 23 15.13 -17.33 8.91
N HIS A 24 14.00 -16.93 8.33
CA HIS A 24 13.49 -17.45 7.05
C HIS A 24 13.40 -16.35 5.96
N MET A 25 13.35 -15.09 6.35
CA MET A 25 13.24 -13.95 5.45
C MET A 25 14.43 -13.00 5.59
N LYS A 26 14.79 -12.34 4.51
CA LYS A 26 15.94 -11.42 4.49
C LYS A 26 15.50 -9.98 4.68
N PRO A 27 16.29 -9.13 5.35
CA PRO A 27 16.05 -7.68 5.45
C PRO A 27 15.79 -7.01 4.09
N SER A 28 16.47 -7.46 3.02
CA SER A 28 16.30 -6.91 1.66
C SER A 28 14.91 -7.14 1.05
N GLN A 29 14.10 -8.06 1.61
CA GLN A 29 12.72 -8.30 1.16
C GLN A 29 11.74 -7.29 1.72
N ILE A 30 12.09 -6.61 2.83
CA ILE A 30 11.26 -5.54 3.39
C ILE A 30 11.40 -4.32 2.48
N ARG A 31 10.33 -3.87 1.84
CA ARG A 31 10.31 -2.61 1.09
C ARG A 31 10.05 -1.42 2.01
N GLY A 32 9.33 -1.64 3.09
CA GLY A 32 8.97 -0.64 4.07
C GLY A 32 7.66 -0.92 4.79
N ILE A 33 6.97 0.14 5.16
CA ILE A 33 5.70 0.09 5.88
C ILE A 33 4.63 0.85 5.09
N THR A 34 3.43 0.29 5.00
CA THR A 34 2.25 1.03 4.54
C THR A 34 1.34 1.30 5.72
N THR A 35 0.92 2.56 5.85
CA THR A 35 -0.08 2.95 6.82
C THR A 35 -1.34 3.48 6.14
N ASN A 36 -2.38 3.68 6.92
CA ASN A 36 -3.63 4.30 6.51
C ASN A 36 -4.38 4.76 7.78
N PRO A 37 -5.42 5.59 7.68
CA PRO A 37 -6.15 6.06 8.86
C PRO A 37 -6.63 4.95 9.80
N ASN A 38 -7.04 3.78 9.26
CA ASN A 38 -7.44 2.65 10.10
C ASN A 38 -6.25 1.98 10.82
N ALA A 39 -5.04 2.00 10.25
CA ALA A 39 -3.84 1.50 10.92
C ALA A 39 -3.48 2.37 12.12
N PHE A 40 -3.56 3.68 11.98
CA PHE A 40 -3.38 4.62 13.09
C PHE A 40 -4.47 4.50 14.16
N LYS A 41 -5.73 4.37 13.75
CA LYS A 41 -6.84 4.13 14.69
C LYS A 41 -6.63 2.89 15.56
N LYS A 42 -6.06 1.82 15.01
CA LYS A 42 -5.80 0.57 15.75
C LYS A 42 -4.76 0.71 16.86
N ILE A 43 -3.89 1.69 16.77
CA ILE A 43 -2.92 2.05 17.81
C ILE A 43 -3.38 3.27 18.62
N GLU A 44 -4.66 3.59 18.54
CA GLU A 44 -5.30 4.71 19.25
C GLU A 44 -4.76 6.11 18.86
N ALA A 45 -4.04 6.23 17.76
CA ALA A 45 -3.54 7.49 17.21
C ALA A 45 -4.60 8.12 16.31
N HIS A 46 -5.39 9.05 16.86
CA HIS A 46 -6.51 9.69 16.17
C HIS A 46 -6.19 11.08 15.65
N ARG A 47 -5.21 11.75 16.29
CA ARG A 47 -4.81 13.12 16.00
C ARG A 47 -3.65 13.20 15.03
N LEU A 48 -3.56 14.28 14.28
CA LEU A 48 -2.45 14.51 13.35
C LEU A 48 -1.10 14.49 14.08
N SER A 49 -1.00 15.16 15.21
CA SER A 49 0.23 15.19 16.03
C SER A 49 0.71 13.80 16.49
N GLU A 50 -0.21 12.85 16.67
CA GLU A 50 0.12 11.46 17.01
C GLU A 50 0.67 10.71 15.78
N TRP A 51 0.15 11.00 14.58
CA TRP A 51 0.71 10.47 13.31
C TRP A 51 2.11 11.04 13.07
N GLU A 52 2.28 12.34 13.26
CA GLU A 52 3.57 13.04 13.15
C GLU A 52 4.61 12.47 14.08
N ALA A 53 4.25 12.21 15.34
CA ALA A 53 5.13 11.59 16.32
C ALA A 53 5.51 10.15 15.97
N LYS A 54 4.59 9.42 15.29
CA LYS A 54 4.80 8.02 14.92
C LYS A 54 5.66 7.84 13.67
N LEU A 55 5.58 8.76 12.71
CA LEU A 55 6.30 8.61 11.42
C LEU A 55 7.82 8.49 11.57
N PRO A 56 8.53 9.33 12.35
CA PRO A 56 9.96 9.17 12.55
C PRO A 56 10.33 7.83 13.18
N VAL A 57 9.49 7.32 14.08
CA VAL A 57 9.68 5.99 14.70
C VAL A 57 9.60 4.90 13.65
N LEU A 58 8.59 4.95 12.79
CA LEU A 58 8.43 3.98 11.69
C LEU A 58 9.55 4.10 10.65
N CYS A 59 10.02 5.31 10.35
CA CYS A 59 11.14 5.53 9.44
C CYS A 59 12.44 4.94 10.01
N SER A 60 12.76 5.22 11.29
CA SER A 60 13.92 4.66 11.97
C SER A 60 13.85 3.13 11.99
N LEU A 61 12.69 2.57 12.32
CA LEU A 61 12.48 1.12 12.30
C LEU A 61 12.76 0.50 10.93
N VAL A 62 12.27 1.10 9.84
CA VAL A 62 12.54 0.61 8.48
C VAL A 62 14.02 0.70 8.17
N SER A 63 14.69 1.79 8.54
CA SER A 63 16.14 1.97 8.36
C SER A 63 16.93 0.89 9.11
N ASP A 64 16.56 0.58 10.36
CA ASP A 64 17.21 -0.44 11.18
C ASP A 64 17.00 -1.85 10.59
N LEU A 65 15.78 -2.15 10.14
CA LEU A 65 15.45 -3.45 9.55
C LEU A 65 16.14 -3.69 8.19
N ARG A 66 16.31 -2.65 7.38
CA ARG A 66 16.90 -2.76 6.02
C ARG A 66 18.41 -2.51 5.98
N GLY A 67 18.98 -1.93 7.03
CA GLY A 67 20.41 -1.57 7.08
C GLY A 67 20.73 -0.44 6.09
N ASP A 68 21.61 -0.71 5.10
CA ASP A 68 22.09 0.32 4.15
C ASP A 68 21.14 0.55 2.96
N SER A 69 20.05 -0.19 2.86
CA SER A 69 19.10 -0.07 1.76
C SER A 69 18.05 1.01 2.05
N GLU A 70 17.72 1.83 1.06
CA GLU A 70 16.61 2.78 1.18
C GLU A 70 15.27 2.08 1.44
N GLY A 71 14.49 2.61 2.38
CA GLY A 71 13.14 2.16 2.71
C GLY A 71 12.10 3.24 2.47
N VAL A 72 10.82 2.87 2.60
CA VAL A 72 9.73 3.83 2.47
C VAL A 72 8.62 3.56 3.49
N VAL A 73 8.08 4.64 4.06
CA VAL A 73 6.87 4.60 4.89
C VAL A 73 5.77 5.36 4.15
N TYR A 74 4.73 4.64 3.77
CA TYR A 74 3.56 5.23 3.14
C TYR A 74 2.56 5.73 4.18
N VAL A 75 2.23 7.00 4.11
CA VAL A 75 1.13 7.62 4.86
C VAL A 75 -0.01 7.97 3.89
N GLN A 76 -1.24 7.74 4.29
CA GLN A 76 -2.41 8.07 3.48
C GLN A 76 -2.93 9.45 3.88
N ALA A 77 -3.40 10.25 2.90
CA ALA A 77 -4.18 11.45 3.17
C ALA A 77 -5.34 11.10 4.13
N PRO A 78 -5.58 11.92 5.18
CA PRO A 78 -6.51 11.56 6.26
C PRO A 78 -7.93 11.30 5.78
N VAL A 79 -8.40 12.08 4.80
CA VAL A 79 -9.70 11.87 4.15
C VAL A 79 -9.58 12.00 2.64
N SER A 80 -10.45 11.31 1.93
CA SER A 80 -10.46 11.29 0.46
C SER A 80 -11.02 12.57 -0.18
N THR A 81 -11.70 13.39 0.60
CA THR A 81 -12.37 14.62 0.15
C THR A 81 -11.48 15.87 0.17
N MET A 82 -10.20 15.74 0.53
CA MET A 82 -9.23 16.84 0.47
C MET A 82 -9.14 17.40 -0.95
N THR A 83 -9.06 18.73 -1.04
CA THR A 83 -8.78 19.41 -2.30
C THR A 83 -7.34 19.19 -2.75
N PRO A 84 -6.98 19.42 -4.02
CA PRO A 84 -5.60 19.35 -4.50
C PRO A 84 -4.62 20.18 -3.67
N ASP A 85 -4.98 21.41 -3.30
CA ASP A 85 -4.13 22.29 -2.50
C ASP A 85 -3.92 21.74 -1.09
N GLN A 86 -4.97 21.21 -0.46
CA GLN A 86 -4.86 20.54 0.84
C GLN A 86 -3.99 19.30 0.79
N VAL A 87 -4.09 18.48 -0.27
CA VAL A 87 -3.22 17.31 -0.44
C VAL A 87 -1.77 17.76 -0.67
N LEU A 88 -1.54 18.84 -1.42
CA LEU A 88 -0.20 19.38 -1.65
C LEU A 88 0.40 19.92 -0.34
N SER A 89 -0.35 20.68 0.45
CA SER A 89 0.09 21.15 1.77
C SER A 89 0.39 19.98 2.69
N TYR A 90 -0.50 18.99 2.72
CA TYR A 90 -0.33 17.78 3.54
C TYR A 90 0.94 17.00 3.18
N VAL A 91 1.24 16.78 1.89
CA VAL A 91 2.45 16.05 1.49
C VAL A 91 3.72 16.83 1.84
N LYS A 92 3.72 18.14 1.65
CA LYS A 92 4.84 19.01 2.06
C LYS A 92 5.12 18.90 3.55
N HIS A 93 4.07 18.87 4.35
CA HIS A 93 4.17 18.72 5.79
C HIS A 93 4.67 17.32 6.18
N MET A 94 4.02 16.26 5.68
CA MET A 94 4.36 14.90 6.07
C MET A 94 5.72 14.41 5.56
N SER A 95 6.20 14.91 4.43
CA SER A 95 7.50 14.56 3.88
C SER A 95 8.69 15.01 4.73
N GLN A 96 8.47 15.88 5.72
CA GLN A 96 9.52 16.35 6.62
C GLN A 96 9.87 15.32 7.72
N PHE A 97 9.01 14.33 7.96
CA PHE A 97 9.16 13.32 9.02
C PHE A 97 10.02 12.12 8.61
N THR A 98 10.99 12.33 7.72
CA THR A 98 11.96 11.31 7.31
C THR A 98 13.15 11.28 8.28
N ASP A 99 13.83 10.13 8.37
CA ASP A 99 15.10 9.98 9.10
C ASP A 99 16.35 10.22 8.20
N GLY A 100 16.13 10.61 6.94
CA GLY A 100 17.17 10.82 5.94
C GLY A 100 17.56 9.58 5.13
N LYS A 101 17.21 8.37 5.60
CA LYS A 101 17.40 7.09 4.89
C LYS A 101 16.07 6.54 4.39
N THR A 102 15.06 6.52 5.25
CA THR A 102 13.71 6.07 4.90
C THR A 102 12.87 7.27 4.48
N LYS A 103 12.30 7.20 3.29
CA LYS A 103 11.44 8.24 2.73
C LYS A 103 10.01 8.10 3.25
N VAL A 104 9.34 9.21 3.48
CA VAL A 104 7.89 9.24 3.61
C VAL A 104 7.30 9.39 2.22
N ALA A 105 6.31 8.54 1.88
CA ALA A 105 5.58 8.58 0.63
C ALA A 105 4.07 8.71 0.87
N LEU A 106 3.34 9.18 -0.12
CA LEU A 106 1.94 9.53 0.03
C LEU A 106 1.02 8.54 -0.68
N LYS A 107 -0.01 8.06 0.03
CA LYS A 107 -1.15 7.33 -0.56
C LYS A 107 -2.29 8.29 -0.83
N ILE A 108 -2.75 8.33 -2.08
CA ILE A 108 -3.82 9.22 -2.55
C ILE A 108 -4.98 8.41 -3.17
N PRO A 109 -6.20 8.98 -3.16
CA PRO A 109 -7.33 8.37 -3.87
C PRO A 109 -7.21 8.55 -5.40
N PRO A 110 -7.92 7.74 -6.22
CA PRO A 110 -7.91 7.81 -7.67
C PRO A 110 -8.82 8.93 -8.23
N PHE A 111 -8.82 10.11 -7.61
CA PHE A 111 -9.68 11.21 -8.01
C PHE A 111 -8.98 12.13 -8.99
N TYR A 112 -9.63 12.41 -10.10
CA TYR A 112 -9.09 13.19 -11.21
C TYR A 112 -8.39 14.49 -10.77
N PRO A 113 -8.98 15.36 -9.94
CA PRO A 113 -8.29 16.59 -9.53
C PRO A 113 -6.99 16.37 -8.76
N ILE A 114 -6.90 15.26 -7.99
CA ILE A 114 -5.67 14.89 -7.27
C ILE A 114 -4.64 14.30 -8.21
N LEU A 115 -5.08 13.51 -9.20
CA LEU A 115 -4.19 12.91 -10.19
C LEU A 115 -3.51 13.97 -11.06
N GLU A 116 -4.18 15.07 -11.38
CA GLU A 116 -3.59 16.17 -12.17
C GLU A 116 -2.39 16.86 -11.51
N ILE A 117 -2.29 16.80 -10.19
CA ILE A 117 -1.17 17.40 -9.44
C ILE A 117 -0.09 16.40 -9.03
N VAL A 118 -0.12 15.14 -9.51
CA VAL A 118 0.85 14.10 -9.13
C VAL A 118 2.30 14.52 -9.39
N ASP A 119 2.58 15.18 -10.51
CA ASP A 119 3.93 15.67 -10.80
C ASP A 119 4.40 16.72 -9.78
N GLU A 120 3.48 17.53 -9.25
CA GLU A 120 3.79 18.47 -8.18
C GLU A 120 4.00 17.74 -6.85
N LEU A 121 3.15 16.75 -6.53
CA LEU A 121 3.30 15.91 -5.32
C LEU A 121 4.63 15.16 -5.31
N ASN A 122 5.05 14.62 -6.46
CA ASN A 122 6.28 13.86 -6.61
C ASN A 122 7.56 14.69 -6.35
N LYS A 123 7.48 16.01 -6.30
CA LYS A 123 8.61 16.87 -5.87
C LYS A 123 8.89 16.74 -4.36
N TYR A 124 7.92 16.28 -3.59
CA TYR A 124 8.00 16.19 -2.12
C TYR A 124 8.02 14.75 -1.63
N ALA A 125 7.21 13.89 -2.24
CA ALA A 125 7.10 12.48 -1.86
C ALA A 125 6.64 11.62 -3.03
N GLU A 126 7.11 10.37 -3.10
CA GLU A 126 6.59 9.38 -4.05
C GLU A 126 5.10 9.15 -3.82
N THR A 127 4.33 9.02 -4.91
CA THR A 127 2.88 8.81 -4.84
C THR A 127 2.47 7.36 -5.09
N ASN A 128 1.48 6.92 -4.33
CA ASN A 128 0.81 5.63 -4.47
C ASN A 128 -0.70 5.86 -4.56
N VAL A 129 -1.30 5.58 -5.71
CA VAL A 129 -2.77 5.63 -5.83
C VAL A 129 -3.35 4.35 -5.26
N THR A 130 -4.19 4.47 -4.23
CA THR A 130 -4.69 3.33 -3.45
C THR A 130 -6.19 3.14 -3.56
N GLY A 131 -6.69 2.02 -3.01
CA GLY A 131 -8.13 1.73 -2.96
C GLY A 131 -8.72 1.27 -4.30
N LEU A 132 -7.88 0.78 -5.21
CA LEU A 132 -8.27 0.40 -6.56
C LEU A 132 -8.87 -1.01 -6.58
N ALA A 133 -10.11 -1.12 -7.05
CA ALA A 133 -10.83 -2.39 -7.15
C ALA A 133 -11.02 -2.88 -8.59
N ASP A 134 -10.38 -2.23 -9.57
CA ASP A 134 -10.43 -2.64 -10.97
C ASP A 134 -9.20 -2.23 -11.75
N CYS A 135 -8.95 -2.94 -12.86
CA CYS A 135 -7.79 -2.73 -13.73
C CYS A 135 -7.90 -1.47 -14.61
N SER A 136 -9.10 -1.00 -14.95
CA SER A 136 -9.26 0.17 -15.81
C SER A 136 -8.88 1.45 -15.08
N THR A 137 -9.40 1.63 -13.85
CA THR A 137 -9.02 2.73 -12.97
C THR A 137 -7.52 2.69 -12.66
N ALA A 138 -6.98 1.48 -12.36
CA ALA A 138 -5.56 1.30 -12.09
C ALA A 138 -4.69 1.74 -13.28
N LEU A 139 -5.03 1.35 -14.50
CA LEU A 139 -4.29 1.73 -15.71
C LEU A 139 -4.44 3.22 -16.05
N SER A 140 -5.61 3.80 -15.77
CA SER A 140 -5.81 5.24 -15.95
C SER A 140 -4.92 6.05 -15.02
N CYS A 141 -4.78 5.61 -13.75
CA CYS A 141 -3.90 6.26 -12.78
C CYS A 141 -2.42 6.24 -13.22
N LEU A 142 -1.96 5.19 -13.89
CA LEU A 142 -0.58 5.08 -14.37
C LEU A 142 -0.21 6.12 -15.43
N SER A 143 -1.19 6.76 -16.08
CA SER A 143 -0.92 7.85 -17.03
C SER A 143 -0.46 9.15 -16.36
N TYR A 144 -0.56 9.25 -15.02
CA TYR A 144 -0.23 10.44 -14.23
C TYR A 144 1.13 10.36 -13.49
N ASN A 145 2.05 9.53 -13.96
CA ASN A 145 3.39 9.42 -13.38
C ASN A 145 3.41 9.02 -11.88
N VAL A 146 2.44 8.21 -11.45
CA VAL A 146 2.42 7.65 -10.10
C VAL A 146 3.49 6.55 -9.97
N ARG A 147 4.15 6.46 -8.81
CA ARG A 147 5.16 5.43 -8.55
C ARG A 147 4.53 4.06 -8.33
N TYR A 148 3.40 4.02 -7.61
CA TYR A 148 2.69 2.79 -7.28
C TYR A 148 1.19 2.94 -7.50
N ILE A 149 0.57 1.82 -7.84
CA ILE A 149 -0.87 1.63 -7.80
C ILE A 149 -1.20 0.48 -6.84
N SER A 150 -2.10 0.71 -5.91
CA SER A 150 -2.51 -0.29 -4.92
C SER A 150 -3.89 -0.84 -5.23
N LEU A 151 -3.91 -2.03 -5.84
CA LEU A 151 -5.11 -2.85 -5.94
C LEU A 151 -5.45 -3.46 -4.57
N ILE A 152 -6.72 -3.74 -4.32
CA ILE A 152 -7.23 -4.31 -3.05
C ILE A 152 -7.79 -5.73 -3.24
N PRO A 153 -6.96 -6.68 -3.76
CA PRO A 153 -7.42 -8.00 -4.17
C PRO A 153 -8.12 -8.78 -3.05
N GLY A 154 -7.65 -8.71 -1.81
CA GLY A 154 -8.29 -9.39 -0.72
C GLY A 154 -9.73 -8.93 -0.43
N ARG A 155 -10.03 -7.64 -0.65
CA ARG A 155 -11.43 -7.13 -0.56
C ARG A 155 -12.24 -7.52 -1.80
N MET A 156 -11.61 -7.56 -2.96
CA MET A 156 -12.26 -7.99 -4.20
C MET A 156 -12.72 -9.45 -4.08
N GLU A 157 -11.87 -10.35 -3.57
CA GLU A 157 -12.21 -11.76 -3.32
C GLU A 157 -13.36 -11.90 -2.31
N GLU A 158 -13.35 -11.13 -1.22
CA GLU A 158 -14.44 -11.10 -0.23
C GLU A 158 -15.80 -10.72 -0.85
N LYS A 159 -15.80 -9.97 -1.96
CA LYS A 159 -17.00 -9.58 -2.73
C LYS A 159 -17.28 -10.49 -3.92
N GLY A 160 -16.52 -11.57 -4.10
CA GLY A 160 -16.68 -12.51 -5.20
C GLY A 160 -16.24 -11.98 -6.56
N LEU A 161 -15.41 -10.92 -6.59
CA LEU A 161 -14.82 -10.39 -7.82
C LEU A 161 -13.62 -11.25 -8.24
N ASP A 162 -13.37 -11.35 -9.54
CA ASP A 162 -12.17 -12.02 -10.08
C ASP A 162 -10.92 -11.14 -9.91
N ALA A 163 -10.42 -11.07 -8.67
CA ALA A 163 -9.25 -10.27 -8.34
C ALA A 163 -8.01 -10.67 -9.15
N LYS A 164 -7.85 -11.98 -9.43
CA LYS A 164 -6.73 -12.50 -10.21
C LYS A 164 -6.72 -11.94 -11.62
N ALA A 165 -7.86 -11.92 -12.28
CA ALA A 165 -7.99 -11.37 -13.63
C ALA A 165 -7.63 -9.88 -13.68
N HIS A 166 -8.10 -9.08 -12.71
CA HIS A 166 -7.78 -7.65 -12.64
C HIS A 166 -6.29 -7.39 -12.42
N VAL A 167 -5.65 -8.11 -11.50
CA VAL A 167 -4.21 -7.98 -11.21
C VAL A 167 -3.37 -8.39 -12.42
N LEU A 168 -3.66 -9.56 -13.02
CA LEU A 168 -2.94 -10.05 -14.21
C LEU A 168 -3.09 -9.09 -15.39
N PHE A 169 -4.30 -8.61 -15.65
CA PHE A 169 -4.51 -7.67 -16.75
C PHE A 169 -3.72 -6.38 -16.56
N THR A 170 -3.74 -5.82 -15.35
CA THR A 170 -2.95 -4.63 -15.01
C THR A 170 -1.46 -4.91 -15.19
N ARG A 171 -0.96 -6.05 -14.69
CA ARG A 171 0.44 -6.45 -14.82
C ARG A 171 0.88 -6.62 -16.26
N ARG A 172 0.05 -7.28 -17.08
CA ARG A 172 0.31 -7.43 -18.51
C ARG A 172 0.48 -6.08 -19.19
N ARG A 173 -0.42 -5.13 -18.92
CA ARG A 173 -0.37 -3.80 -19.54
C ARG A 173 0.87 -3.00 -19.12
N LEU A 174 1.33 -3.16 -17.89
CA LEU A 174 2.61 -2.60 -17.45
C LEU A 174 3.80 -3.21 -18.19
N ASN A 175 3.82 -4.52 -18.38
CA ASN A 175 4.90 -5.22 -19.09
C ASN A 175 4.95 -4.85 -20.58
N GLU A 176 3.82 -4.48 -21.20
CA GLU A 176 3.74 -4.01 -22.59
C GLU A 176 4.37 -2.61 -22.79
N GLY A 177 5.00 -2.02 -21.77
CA GLY A 177 5.79 -0.79 -21.87
C GLY A 177 4.94 0.46 -22.10
N LYS A 178 3.70 0.48 -21.61
CA LYS A 178 2.89 1.71 -21.63
C LYS A 178 3.36 2.70 -20.57
N PRO A 179 3.17 4.03 -20.83
CA PRO A 179 3.76 5.07 -20.01
C PRO A 179 3.41 4.91 -18.53
N GLY A 180 4.43 4.96 -17.70
CA GLY A 180 4.37 4.79 -16.26
C GLY A 180 5.20 3.57 -15.83
N SER A 181 6.36 3.80 -15.25
CA SER A 181 7.21 2.75 -14.64
C SER A 181 6.66 2.27 -13.28
N GLY A 182 5.35 2.36 -13.08
CA GLY A 182 4.72 2.06 -11.79
C GLY A 182 4.80 0.58 -11.43
N GLU A 183 4.83 0.31 -10.14
CA GLU A 183 4.72 -1.05 -9.58
C GLU A 183 3.31 -1.27 -9.01
N ILE A 184 2.86 -2.52 -9.01
CA ILE A 184 1.59 -2.89 -8.40
C ILE A 184 1.83 -3.31 -6.95
N ILE A 185 1.15 -2.63 -6.03
CA ILE A 185 1.02 -3.08 -4.65
C ILE A 185 -0.30 -3.85 -4.51
N ALA A 186 -0.24 -5.04 -3.90
CA ALA A 186 -1.42 -5.82 -3.55
C ALA A 186 -1.79 -5.54 -2.09
N GLY A 187 -2.84 -4.75 -1.91
CA GLY A 187 -3.31 -4.34 -0.58
C GLY A 187 -4.42 -5.20 -0.01
N SER A 188 -4.67 -5.02 1.28
CA SER A 188 -5.79 -5.67 1.99
C SER A 188 -5.78 -7.20 1.91
N MET A 189 -4.60 -7.82 1.99
CA MET A 189 -4.48 -9.28 1.99
C MET A 189 -5.28 -9.92 3.15
N ARG A 190 -5.91 -11.07 2.89
CA ARG A 190 -6.79 -11.77 3.84
C ARG A 190 -6.37 -13.18 4.15
N THR A 191 -5.68 -13.84 3.22
CA THR A 191 -5.35 -15.26 3.28
C THR A 191 -3.91 -15.50 2.84
N ILE A 192 -3.34 -16.64 3.23
CA ILE A 192 -2.02 -17.10 2.77
C ILE A 192 -2.08 -17.42 1.27
N GLU A 193 -3.16 -18.05 0.82
CA GLU A 193 -3.36 -18.32 -0.61
C GLU A 193 -3.41 -17.03 -1.44
N GLY A 194 -4.13 -15.99 -0.92
CA GLY A 194 -4.12 -14.66 -1.53
C GLY A 194 -2.71 -14.07 -1.61
N LEU A 195 -1.93 -14.17 -0.54
CA LEU A 195 -0.54 -13.72 -0.52
C LEU A 195 0.31 -14.45 -1.57
N ARG A 196 0.16 -15.77 -1.68
CA ARG A 196 0.90 -16.60 -2.64
C ARG A 196 0.68 -16.11 -4.07
N TRP A 197 -0.57 -16.10 -4.53
CA TRP A 197 -0.83 -15.80 -5.94
C TRP A 197 -0.48 -14.34 -6.31
N VAL A 198 -0.64 -13.35 -5.41
CA VAL A 198 -0.24 -11.96 -5.72
C VAL A 198 1.27 -11.85 -5.93
N CYS A 199 2.07 -12.59 -5.17
CA CYS A 199 3.52 -12.68 -5.38
C CYS A 199 3.87 -13.34 -6.70
N GLU A 200 3.25 -14.48 -7.01
CA GLU A 200 3.43 -15.22 -8.26
C GLU A 200 3.11 -14.34 -9.50
N TYR A 201 2.14 -13.44 -9.37
CA TYR A 201 1.75 -12.48 -10.42
C TYR A 201 2.64 -11.24 -10.47
N GLY A 202 3.67 -11.18 -9.64
CA GLY A 202 4.66 -10.12 -9.68
C GLY A 202 4.16 -8.79 -9.12
N THR A 203 3.39 -8.84 -8.05
CA THR A 203 3.03 -7.67 -7.26
C THR A 203 3.79 -7.65 -5.94
N VAL A 204 3.85 -6.47 -5.30
CA VAL A 204 4.42 -6.33 -3.98
C VAL A 204 3.28 -6.33 -2.95
N PRO A 205 3.12 -7.37 -2.12
CA PRO A 205 2.04 -7.40 -1.14
C PRO A 205 2.27 -6.43 0.01
N THR A 206 1.19 -5.86 0.54
CA THR A 206 1.17 -5.29 1.88
C THR A 206 0.52 -6.29 2.84
N ILE A 207 1.28 -6.73 3.84
CA ILE A 207 0.88 -7.81 4.73
C ILE A 207 0.45 -7.23 6.08
N GLY A 208 -0.86 -7.26 6.34
CA GLY A 208 -1.43 -6.78 7.60
C GLY A 208 -1.30 -7.78 8.73
N THR A 209 -1.52 -7.30 9.96
CA THR A 209 -1.37 -8.08 11.21
C THR A 209 -2.14 -9.40 11.17
N ARG A 210 -3.37 -9.42 10.66
CA ARG A 210 -4.20 -10.63 10.55
C ARG A 210 -3.55 -11.77 9.75
N VAL A 211 -2.78 -11.43 8.71
CA VAL A 211 -2.08 -12.43 7.88
C VAL A 211 -0.77 -12.81 8.53
N TRP A 212 -0.02 -11.84 9.07
CA TRP A 212 1.18 -12.11 9.84
C TRP A 212 0.93 -13.02 11.03
N ASP A 213 -0.15 -12.82 11.80
CA ASP A 213 -0.49 -13.68 12.95
C ASP A 213 -0.64 -15.14 12.53
N LYS A 214 -1.22 -15.41 11.33
CA LYS A 214 -1.32 -16.78 10.80
C LYS A 214 0.03 -17.34 10.38
N ILE A 215 0.89 -16.50 9.76
CA ILE A 215 2.23 -16.92 9.31
C ILE A 215 3.10 -17.30 10.51
N VAL A 216 3.12 -16.47 11.55
CA VAL A 216 4.00 -16.68 12.72
C VAL A 216 3.45 -17.69 13.75
N ALA A 217 2.19 -18.09 13.61
CA ALA A 217 1.58 -19.09 14.47
C ALA A 217 1.97 -20.53 14.12
N ASP A 218 2.46 -20.78 12.90
CA ASP A 218 2.76 -22.11 12.37
C ASP A 218 4.08 -22.06 11.58
N GLU A 219 5.07 -22.82 12.04
CA GLU A 219 6.41 -22.86 11.44
C GLU A 219 6.40 -23.42 10.00
N ASP A 220 5.49 -24.35 9.69
CA ASP A 220 5.38 -24.91 8.34
C ASP A 220 4.75 -23.88 7.39
N VAL A 221 3.78 -23.10 7.84
CA VAL A 221 3.21 -21.96 7.10
C VAL A 221 4.29 -20.90 6.87
N LEU A 222 5.10 -20.59 7.88
CA LEU A 222 6.20 -19.63 7.73
C LEU A 222 7.21 -20.08 6.67
N ARG A 223 7.63 -21.35 6.69
CA ARG A 223 8.53 -21.92 5.67
C ARG A 223 7.91 -21.88 4.28
N GLU A 224 6.64 -22.24 4.19
CA GLU A 224 5.87 -22.18 2.95
C GLU A 224 5.86 -20.75 2.39
N VAL A 225 5.50 -19.75 3.20
CA VAL A 225 5.47 -18.35 2.79
C VAL A 225 6.85 -17.84 2.41
N ALA A 226 7.90 -18.17 3.19
CA ALA A 226 9.28 -17.78 2.89
C ALA A 226 9.80 -18.40 1.57
N SER A 227 9.24 -19.51 1.12
CA SER A 227 9.60 -20.18 -0.13
C SER A 227 8.87 -19.64 -1.37
N ILE A 228 7.90 -18.72 -1.23
CA ILE A 228 7.16 -18.18 -2.36
C ILE A 228 8.13 -17.46 -3.32
N GLU A 229 8.02 -17.80 -4.60
CA GLU A 229 8.74 -17.13 -5.67
C GLU A 229 7.85 -16.09 -6.35
N ALA A 230 8.41 -14.90 -6.59
CA ALA A 230 7.72 -13.86 -7.31
C ALA A 230 7.83 -14.06 -8.84
N TYR A 231 6.86 -13.57 -9.58
CA TYR A 231 6.86 -13.54 -11.03
C TYR A 231 6.87 -14.92 -11.71
N THR A 232 6.28 -15.93 -11.09
CA THR A 232 6.25 -17.30 -11.65
C THR A 232 5.13 -17.51 -12.67
N VAL A 233 4.11 -16.63 -12.69
CA VAL A 233 2.99 -16.70 -13.64
C VAL A 233 3.17 -15.70 -14.77
N SER A 234 3.16 -16.22 -16.01
CA SER A 234 3.13 -15.37 -17.22
C SER A 234 1.76 -14.74 -17.39
N CYS A 235 1.73 -13.44 -17.67
CA CYS A 235 0.51 -12.73 -18.02
C CYS A 235 0.24 -12.68 -19.55
N GLU A 236 1.13 -13.28 -20.35
CA GLU A 236 1.01 -13.27 -21.83
C GLU A 236 -0.16 -14.11 -22.35
N ASP A 237 -0.51 -15.17 -21.60
CA ASP A 237 -1.60 -16.09 -21.99
C ASP A 237 -3.00 -15.56 -21.68
N MET A 238 -3.12 -14.39 -21.09
CA MET A 238 -4.42 -13.79 -20.78
C MET A 238 -5.13 -13.30 -22.03
N LYS A 239 -6.21 -13.99 -22.41
CA LYS A 239 -6.94 -13.75 -23.67
C LYS A 239 -8.19 -12.85 -23.53
N PHE A 240 -8.52 -12.43 -22.30
CA PHE A 240 -9.75 -11.66 -22.04
C PHE A 240 -9.45 -10.46 -21.14
N SER A 241 -10.33 -9.46 -21.19
CA SER A 241 -10.33 -8.35 -20.23
C SER A 241 -11.25 -8.70 -19.06
N PRO A 242 -10.86 -8.40 -17.83
CA PRO A 242 -11.73 -8.58 -16.67
C PRO A 242 -13.02 -7.79 -16.81
N LEU A 243 -14.13 -8.36 -16.34
CA LEU A 243 -15.39 -7.64 -16.26
C LEU A 243 -15.35 -6.63 -15.12
N ILE A 244 -15.62 -5.38 -15.43
CA ILE A 244 -15.79 -4.30 -14.46
C ILE A 244 -17.28 -4.10 -14.23
N THR A 245 -17.69 -4.09 -12.99
CA THR A 245 -19.08 -3.97 -12.55
C THR A 245 -19.26 -2.84 -11.54
N ASP A 246 -20.48 -2.47 -11.25
CA ASP A 246 -20.80 -1.49 -10.20
C ASP A 246 -20.26 -1.94 -8.83
N VAL A 247 -20.10 -3.25 -8.63
CA VAL A 247 -19.48 -3.79 -7.38
C VAL A 247 -18.04 -3.32 -7.21
N ASN A 248 -17.26 -3.22 -8.29
CA ASN A 248 -15.90 -2.70 -8.25
C ASN A 248 -15.89 -1.24 -7.79
N THR A 249 -16.75 -0.40 -8.39
CA THR A 249 -16.89 1.00 -8.01
C THR A 249 -17.35 1.16 -6.57
N GLN A 250 -18.38 0.41 -6.15
CA GLN A 250 -18.88 0.45 -4.79
C GLN A 250 -17.82 0.03 -3.77
N LEU A 251 -17.01 -0.98 -4.10
CA LEU A 251 -15.94 -1.45 -3.21
C LEU A 251 -14.85 -0.37 -2.99
N SER A 252 -14.51 0.40 -4.02
CA SER A 252 -13.59 1.55 -3.87
C SER A 252 -14.21 2.65 -3.01
N ILE A 253 -15.50 2.96 -3.20
CA ILE A 253 -16.23 3.93 -2.37
C ILE A 253 -16.26 3.48 -0.91
N ASP A 254 -16.63 2.23 -0.64
CA ASP A 254 -16.67 1.66 0.72
C ASP A 254 -15.29 1.71 1.39
N PHE A 255 -14.22 1.47 0.62
CA PHE A 255 -12.85 1.58 1.13
C PHE A 255 -12.56 3.00 1.63
N PHE A 256 -12.84 4.03 0.82
CA PHE A 256 -12.56 5.41 1.21
C PHE A 256 -13.50 5.89 2.31
N THR A 257 -14.78 5.54 2.29
CA THR A 257 -15.71 5.84 3.39
C THR A 257 -15.15 5.35 4.73
N GLN A 258 -14.67 4.11 4.79
CA GLN A 258 -14.06 3.56 6.00
C GLN A 258 -12.78 4.32 6.41
N MET A 259 -11.95 4.70 5.44
CA MET A 259 -10.71 5.43 5.74
C MET A 259 -11.02 6.85 6.23
N ASP A 260 -11.98 7.53 5.62
CA ASP A 260 -12.40 8.88 5.97
C ASP A 260 -12.96 8.93 7.41
N GLU A 261 -13.80 7.96 7.80
CA GLU A 261 -14.27 7.83 9.19
C GLU A 261 -13.12 7.69 10.21
N CYS A 262 -12.04 7.01 9.84
CA CYS A 262 -10.88 6.83 10.69
C CYS A 262 -9.97 8.08 10.74
N GLY A 263 -9.95 8.89 9.67
CA GLY A 263 -9.04 10.01 9.50
C GLY A 263 -9.61 11.38 9.89
N GLN A 264 -10.90 11.47 10.26
CA GLN A 264 -11.59 12.76 10.47
C GLN A 264 -10.91 13.69 11.48
N TYR A 265 -10.46 13.16 12.61
CA TYR A 265 -9.80 13.98 13.62
C TYR A 265 -8.44 14.50 13.17
N ALA A 266 -7.64 13.67 12.49
CA ALA A 266 -6.36 14.11 11.94
C ALA A 266 -6.56 15.16 10.84
N HIS A 267 -7.62 15.04 10.03
CA HIS A 267 -7.99 16.05 9.04
C HIS A 267 -8.41 17.38 9.68
N GLN A 268 -9.23 17.33 10.75
CA GLN A 268 -9.60 18.55 11.48
C GLN A 268 -8.39 19.24 12.09
N ASP A 269 -7.47 18.49 12.68
CA ASP A 269 -6.22 19.04 13.22
C ASP A 269 -5.37 19.68 12.11
N PHE A 270 -5.27 19.04 10.93
CA PHE A 270 -4.56 19.60 9.79
C PHE A 270 -5.15 20.93 9.35
N MET A 271 -6.49 20.99 9.17
CA MET A 271 -7.20 22.22 8.76
C MET A 271 -7.11 23.36 9.78
N ASN A 272 -6.96 23.07 11.07
CA ASN A 272 -6.82 24.08 12.10
C ASN A 272 -5.40 24.66 12.20
N ASN A 273 -4.40 23.99 11.62
CA ASN A 273 -2.98 24.38 11.64
C ASN A 273 -2.53 25.07 10.33
N GLU A 274 -3.35 25.06 9.26
CA GLU A 274 -3.14 25.84 8.05
C GLU A 274 -3.65 27.29 8.24
#